data_fc67b63d234197b8ba24171f902a9368
#
_entry.id   fc67b63d234197b8ba24171f902a9368
#
_cell.length_a   1.000
_cell.length_b   1.000
_cell.length_c   1.000
_cell.angle_alpha   90.00
_cell.angle_beta   90.00
_cell.angle_gamma   90.00
#
_symmetry.space_group_name_H-M   'P 1'
#
loop_
_entity.id
_entity.type
_entity.pdbx_description
1 polymer ?
#
loop_
_entity_poly.entity_id
_entity_poly.type
_entity_poly.pdbx_seq_one_letter_code
_entity_poly.pdbx_strand_id
1 'polypeptide(L)'
;MENAHQLLTLSGGIEVDINQNYKGRVLVIGAGVSGLTTSLCLLRAGFQVTVVAEKFAPEITSVVAAALWQWPPPALGEAPDDQISLFSTKEWCMTSYDYFANLAHDLETGVFMRPVVVYFKHPVKDNPKDMDRMNELRDKVSDFVHTHDLIAENHINPEIGLKDAYSHLAPTIDMDVYMGWLLKQLKQAGCQVLTRKIFGNLKDEEEKLKKDFSVDLIVNCSGLGAIKLASSDIHPLRGAWIRLRNQGQTIPRITTAHWLSHDESSGEEDFIYIVPKGHDTLLLGGLVEPDKWGLNIGLENYQPIKDMLKRCVEFMPVLKDAQIDNNEPVRAGLRPFRKQNVCLEREQDTCIIHNYGHGGAGVILSWGCALEVLKIANEIE
;
A
#
# COMPACT_ATOMS: atom_id res chain seq x y z
N MET A 1 16.44 19.03 -4.34
CA MET A 1 15.87 18.88 -2.98
C MET A 1 14.92 20.03 -2.59
N GLU A 2 15.14 21.27 -3.03
CA GLU A 2 14.22 22.38 -2.73
C GLU A 2 12.81 22.26 -3.33
N ASN A 3 12.67 21.67 -4.52
CA ASN A 3 11.34 21.52 -5.17
C ASN A 3 10.44 20.43 -4.54
N ALA A 4 10.99 19.45 -3.82
CA ALA A 4 10.20 18.44 -3.15
C ALA A 4 9.54 18.98 -1.86
N HIS A 5 10.18 19.94 -1.18
CA HIS A 5 9.63 20.56 0.03
C HIS A 5 8.45 21.51 -0.26
N GLN A 6 8.41 22.16 -1.42
CA GLN A 6 7.28 23.04 -1.81
C GLN A 6 5.99 22.28 -2.11
N LEU A 7 6.06 20.99 -2.47
CA LEU A 7 4.89 20.13 -2.66
C LEU A 7 4.25 19.67 -1.33
N LEU A 8 4.97 19.82 -0.20
CA LEU A 8 4.54 19.41 1.14
C LEU A 8 3.63 20.43 1.87
N THR A 9 3.53 21.68 1.39
CA THR A 9 2.89 22.78 2.15
C THR A 9 1.43 23.06 1.78
N LEU A 10 0.68 22.11 1.23
CA LEU A 10 -0.72 22.37 0.83
C LEU A 10 -1.73 21.59 1.69
N SER A 11 -1.87 22.01 2.96
CA SER A 11 -3.12 21.91 3.73
C SER A 11 -4.01 23.11 3.37
N GLY A 12 -4.76 23.00 2.30
CA GLY A 12 -5.68 24.05 1.84
C GLY A 12 -6.04 23.75 0.40
N GLY A 13 -7.28 23.94 0.02
CA GLY A 13 -7.81 23.60 -1.30
C GLY A 13 -6.83 23.91 -2.42
N ILE A 14 -6.73 22.98 -3.37
CA ILE A 14 -5.79 23.04 -4.49
C ILE A 14 -6.15 24.26 -5.34
N GLU A 15 -5.50 25.41 -5.12
CA GLU A 15 -5.34 26.40 -6.15
C GLU A 15 -4.28 25.87 -7.11
N VAL A 16 -4.71 25.31 -8.23
CA VAL A 16 -3.84 25.08 -9.37
C VAL A 16 -3.44 26.46 -9.87
N ASP A 17 -2.19 26.83 -9.68
CA ASP A 17 -1.67 28.08 -10.26
C ASP A 17 -1.76 27.95 -11.79
N ILE A 18 -2.74 28.65 -12.38
CA ILE A 18 -3.04 28.62 -13.82
C ILE A 18 -1.87 29.19 -14.64
N ASN A 19 -0.85 29.74 -13.99
CA ASN A 19 0.36 30.28 -14.59
C ASN A 19 1.54 29.27 -14.62
N GLN A 20 1.38 28.01 -14.19
CA GLN A 20 2.41 27.00 -14.40
C GLN A 20 2.57 26.70 -15.89
N ASN A 21 3.79 26.73 -16.39
CA ASN A 21 4.12 26.35 -17.75
C ASN A 21 3.57 24.95 -18.05
N TYR A 22 2.70 24.85 -19.07
CA TYR A 22 2.19 23.59 -19.60
C TYR A 22 3.35 22.64 -19.96
N LYS A 23 3.35 21.43 -19.41
CA LYS A 23 4.43 20.45 -19.58
C LYS A 23 4.11 19.31 -20.53
N GLY A 24 2.85 19.16 -20.95
CA GLY A 24 2.42 18.07 -21.82
C GLY A 24 1.19 17.32 -21.28
N ARG A 25 0.73 16.35 -22.07
CA ARG A 25 -0.47 15.55 -21.79
C ARG A 25 -0.08 14.10 -21.50
N VAL A 26 -0.62 13.56 -20.44
CA VAL A 26 -0.27 12.21 -19.96
C VAL A 26 -1.52 11.34 -19.86
N LEU A 27 -1.43 10.12 -20.41
CA LEU A 27 -2.38 9.04 -20.18
C LEU A 27 -1.89 8.16 -19.04
N VAL A 28 -2.63 8.08 -17.96
CA VAL A 28 -2.36 7.14 -16.86
C VAL A 28 -3.32 5.96 -16.98
N ILE A 29 -2.79 4.75 -17.13
CA ILE A 29 -3.56 3.51 -17.26
C ILE A 29 -3.60 2.78 -15.93
N GLY A 30 -4.78 2.77 -15.30
CA GLY A 30 -5.07 2.17 -14.00
C GLY A 30 -5.49 3.19 -12.96
N ALA A 31 -6.58 2.87 -12.22
CA ALA A 31 -7.16 3.70 -11.17
C ALA A 31 -6.96 3.10 -9.76
N GLY A 32 -5.92 2.28 -9.60
CA GLY A 32 -5.42 1.87 -8.29
C GLY A 32 -4.67 3.01 -7.58
N VAL A 33 -4.22 2.75 -6.34
CA VAL A 33 -3.48 3.75 -5.57
C VAL A 33 -2.27 4.30 -6.32
N SER A 34 -1.48 3.46 -7.01
CA SER A 34 -0.34 3.92 -7.81
C SER A 34 -0.78 4.90 -8.91
N GLY A 35 -1.83 4.55 -9.68
CA GLY A 35 -2.29 5.39 -10.80
C GLY A 35 -2.87 6.72 -10.34
N LEU A 36 -3.73 6.73 -9.30
CA LEU A 36 -4.34 7.97 -8.82
C LEU A 36 -3.31 8.87 -8.12
N THR A 37 -2.37 8.31 -7.33
CA THR A 37 -1.30 9.10 -6.69
C THR A 37 -0.36 9.69 -7.73
N THR A 38 0.06 8.89 -8.72
CA THR A 38 0.88 9.36 -9.86
C THR A 38 0.19 10.48 -10.62
N SER A 39 -1.10 10.32 -10.93
CA SER A 39 -1.89 11.34 -11.61
C SER A 39 -1.94 12.65 -10.83
N LEU A 40 -2.09 12.58 -9.51
CA LEU A 40 -2.12 13.77 -8.66
C LEU A 40 -0.76 14.49 -8.64
N CYS A 41 0.35 13.75 -8.59
CA CYS A 41 1.70 14.34 -8.67
C CYS A 41 1.94 15.02 -10.03
N LEU A 42 1.56 14.38 -11.13
CA LEU A 42 1.70 14.95 -12.48
C LEU A 42 0.86 16.22 -12.68
N LEU A 43 -0.42 16.20 -12.23
CA LEU A 43 -1.29 17.38 -12.28
C LEU A 43 -0.70 18.56 -11.51
N ARG A 44 -0.22 18.33 -10.27
CA ARG A 44 0.42 19.36 -9.44
C ARG A 44 1.69 19.91 -10.06
N ALA A 45 2.35 19.14 -10.90
CA ALA A 45 3.55 19.55 -11.62
C ALA A 45 3.26 20.27 -12.97
N GLY A 46 2.00 20.45 -13.35
CA GLY A 46 1.60 21.20 -14.56
C GLY A 46 1.32 20.33 -15.80
N PHE A 47 1.25 19.01 -15.67
CA PHE A 47 0.79 18.13 -16.75
C PHE A 47 -0.75 18.12 -16.82
N GLN A 48 -1.29 17.96 -18.02
CA GLN A 48 -2.70 17.58 -18.20
C GLN A 48 -2.80 16.05 -18.15
N VAL A 49 -3.67 15.52 -17.31
CA VAL A 49 -3.75 14.08 -17.07
C VAL A 49 -5.12 13.54 -17.46
N THR A 50 -5.11 12.42 -18.20
CA THR A 50 -6.26 11.57 -18.43
C THR A 50 -6.01 10.22 -17.75
N VAL A 51 -6.88 9.85 -16.81
CA VAL A 51 -6.87 8.50 -16.20
C VAL A 51 -7.84 7.61 -16.92
N VAL A 52 -7.37 6.44 -17.36
CA VAL A 52 -8.21 5.40 -17.95
C VAL A 52 -8.09 4.10 -17.17
N ALA A 53 -9.22 3.47 -16.82
CA ALA A 53 -9.23 2.19 -16.14
C ALA A 53 -10.46 1.36 -16.50
N GLU A 54 -10.34 0.04 -16.43
CA GLU A 54 -11.48 -0.88 -16.58
C GLU A 54 -12.42 -0.80 -15.39
N LYS A 55 -11.85 -0.59 -14.18
CA LYS A 55 -12.55 -0.54 -12.89
C LYS A 55 -11.99 0.56 -12.00
N PHE A 56 -12.85 1.05 -11.11
CA PHE A 56 -12.54 2.01 -10.06
C PHE A 56 -12.93 1.44 -8.68
N ALA A 57 -12.59 2.12 -7.61
CA ALA A 57 -13.09 1.76 -6.28
C ALA A 57 -14.63 1.69 -6.30
N PRO A 58 -15.24 0.67 -5.68
CA PRO A 58 -14.66 -0.33 -4.78
C PRO A 58 -14.14 -1.62 -5.46
N GLU A 59 -14.17 -1.75 -6.78
CA GLU A 59 -13.91 -3.00 -7.51
C GLU A 59 -12.43 -3.22 -7.85
N ILE A 60 -11.49 -2.68 -7.08
CA ILE A 60 -10.04 -2.74 -7.34
C ILE A 60 -9.26 -3.26 -6.13
N THR A 61 -8.09 -3.82 -6.39
CA THR A 61 -7.22 -4.40 -5.34
C THR A 61 -6.85 -3.41 -4.24
N SER A 62 -6.67 -2.12 -4.57
CA SER A 62 -6.21 -1.11 -3.61
C SER A 62 -7.12 -0.96 -2.40
N VAL A 63 -8.45 -1.12 -2.55
CA VAL A 63 -9.39 -1.03 -1.41
C VAL A 63 -9.34 -2.24 -0.47
N VAL A 64 -8.71 -3.33 -0.91
CA VAL A 64 -8.54 -4.54 -0.10
C VAL A 64 -7.36 -4.40 0.86
N ALA A 65 -6.40 -3.51 0.59
CA ALA A 65 -5.22 -3.36 1.42
C ALA A 65 -5.57 -2.98 2.87
N ALA A 66 -4.90 -3.63 3.85
CA ALA A 66 -4.93 -3.17 5.25
C ALA A 66 -4.27 -1.81 5.40
N ALA A 67 -3.33 -1.51 4.50
CA ALA A 67 -2.67 -0.23 4.39
C ALA A 67 -2.04 0.27 5.70
N LEU A 68 -1.40 -0.65 6.41
CA LEU A 68 -0.47 -0.37 7.48
C LEU A 68 0.91 -0.12 6.89
N TRP A 69 1.51 1.02 7.20
CA TRP A 69 2.89 1.28 6.80
C TRP A 69 3.87 0.40 7.58
N GLN A 70 4.84 -0.18 6.89
CA GLN A 70 5.79 -1.14 7.43
C GLN A 70 7.20 -0.88 6.93
N TRP A 71 8.19 -1.24 7.75
CA TRP A 71 9.60 -1.16 7.44
C TRP A 71 10.32 -2.50 7.69
N PRO A 72 11.14 -2.99 6.75
CA PRO A 72 11.20 -2.56 5.34
C PRO A 72 9.91 -2.92 4.60
N PRO A 73 9.64 -2.30 3.44
CA PRO A 73 8.43 -2.61 2.69
C PRO A 73 8.42 -4.07 2.21
N PRO A 74 7.28 -4.79 2.29
CA PRO A 74 7.18 -6.20 1.91
C PRO A 74 7.13 -6.42 0.38
N ALA A 75 7.57 -5.46 -0.42
CA ALA A 75 7.60 -5.54 -1.88
C ALA A 75 8.89 -6.12 -2.43
N LEU A 76 9.85 -6.40 -1.54
CA LEU A 76 11.14 -6.94 -1.96
C LEU A 76 10.93 -8.35 -2.51
N GLY A 77 11.13 -8.52 -3.83
CA GLY A 77 11.11 -9.82 -4.49
C GLY A 77 12.21 -10.74 -3.98
N GLU A 78 12.28 -11.93 -4.55
CA GLU A 78 13.27 -12.96 -4.20
C GLU A 78 14.73 -12.63 -4.63
N ALA A 79 14.98 -11.40 -5.14
CA ALA A 79 16.32 -10.95 -5.53
C ALA A 79 16.95 -10.06 -4.44
N PRO A 80 17.45 -10.65 -3.32
CA PRO A 80 18.02 -9.88 -2.21
C PRO A 80 19.35 -9.19 -2.56
N ASP A 81 19.96 -9.51 -3.70
CA ASP A 81 21.26 -9.01 -4.10
C ASP A 81 21.22 -7.70 -4.91
N ASP A 82 20.06 -7.23 -5.31
CA ASP A 82 19.89 -5.93 -5.98
C ASP A 82 19.85 -4.77 -4.97
N GLN A 83 21.02 -4.36 -4.52
CA GLN A 83 21.21 -3.28 -3.55
C GLN A 83 20.61 -1.94 -4.02
N ILE A 84 20.62 -1.67 -5.33
CA ILE A 84 20.09 -0.43 -5.90
C ILE A 84 18.57 -0.41 -5.79
N SER A 85 17.94 -1.49 -6.19
CA SER A 85 16.48 -1.63 -6.11
C SER A 85 15.98 -1.62 -4.65
N LEU A 86 16.73 -2.25 -3.73
CA LEU A 86 16.44 -2.22 -2.30
C LEU A 86 16.53 -0.80 -1.74
N PHE A 87 17.58 -0.05 -2.10
CA PHE A 87 17.76 1.33 -1.67
C PHE A 87 16.62 2.22 -2.17
N SER A 88 16.29 2.17 -3.45
CA SER A 88 15.21 2.96 -4.04
C SER A 88 13.86 2.64 -3.37
N THR A 89 13.57 1.37 -3.12
CA THR A 89 12.33 0.94 -2.46
C THR A 89 12.23 1.48 -1.03
N LYS A 90 13.33 1.51 -0.28
CA LYS A 90 13.39 2.12 1.05
C LYS A 90 13.15 3.63 0.99
N GLU A 91 13.75 4.33 0.04
CA GLU A 91 13.55 5.78 -0.15
C GLU A 91 12.08 6.10 -0.52
N TRP A 92 11.48 5.34 -1.43
CA TRP A 92 10.06 5.52 -1.78
C TRP A 92 9.13 5.25 -0.60
N CYS A 93 9.47 4.28 0.25
CA CYS A 93 8.73 3.95 1.46
C CYS A 93 8.77 5.12 2.46
N MET A 94 9.94 5.70 2.71
CA MET A 94 10.09 6.84 3.62
C MET A 94 9.42 8.10 3.07
N THR A 95 9.58 8.38 1.79
CA THR A 95 8.87 9.48 1.12
C THR A 95 7.36 9.35 1.32
N SER A 96 6.82 8.13 1.15
CA SER A 96 5.39 7.89 1.36
C SER A 96 4.99 8.03 2.84
N TYR A 97 5.84 7.66 3.80
CA TYR A 97 5.61 7.91 5.22
C TYR A 97 5.39 9.39 5.51
N ASP A 98 6.29 10.25 5.01
CA ASP A 98 6.23 11.69 5.25
C ASP A 98 4.96 12.31 4.63
N TYR A 99 4.58 11.89 3.42
CA TYR A 99 3.33 12.32 2.78
C TYR A 99 2.11 11.88 3.58
N PHE A 100 2.05 10.63 4.02
CA PHE A 100 0.92 10.14 4.83
C PHE A 100 0.87 10.79 6.19
N ALA A 101 2.01 11.05 6.85
CA ALA A 101 2.05 11.77 8.12
C ALA A 101 1.45 13.19 7.97
N ASN A 102 1.76 13.88 6.87
CA ASN A 102 1.15 15.17 6.57
C ASN A 102 -0.35 15.06 6.27
N LEU A 103 -0.78 14.07 5.49
CA LEU A 103 -2.19 13.84 5.17
C LEU A 103 -3.03 13.47 6.40
N ALA A 104 -2.44 12.89 7.44
CA ALA A 104 -3.13 12.54 8.67
C ALA A 104 -3.63 13.75 9.49
N HIS A 105 -3.20 14.96 9.15
CA HIS A 105 -3.74 16.19 9.73
C HIS A 105 -5.14 16.55 9.20
N ASP A 106 -5.54 15.97 8.07
CA ASP A 106 -6.87 16.14 7.48
C ASP A 106 -7.67 14.83 7.55
N LEU A 107 -8.72 14.82 8.38
CA LEU A 107 -9.55 13.65 8.62
C LEU A 107 -10.33 13.19 7.36
N GLU A 108 -10.53 14.06 6.37
CA GLU A 108 -11.19 13.69 5.11
C GLU A 108 -10.35 12.71 4.26
N THR A 109 -9.06 12.64 4.50
CA THR A 109 -8.15 11.77 3.76
C THR A 109 -8.30 10.30 4.12
N GLY A 110 -8.81 9.99 5.31
CA GLY A 110 -8.84 8.63 5.85
C GLY A 110 -7.47 8.09 6.29
N VAL A 111 -6.47 8.97 6.45
CA VAL A 111 -5.13 8.64 6.95
C VAL A 111 -5.05 8.92 8.45
N PHE A 112 -4.43 8.00 9.19
CA PHE A 112 -4.25 8.11 10.64
C PHE A 112 -2.81 7.76 11.01
N MET A 113 -2.18 8.55 11.88
CA MET A 113 -0.96 8.14 12.56
C MET A 113 -1.34 7.33 13.80
N ARG A 114 -0.90 6.06 13.85
CA ARG A 114 -1.25 5.14 14.94
C ARG A 114 -0.02 4.45 15.51
N PRO A 115 -0.01 4.09 16.79
CA PRO A 115 0.98 3.18 17.33
C PRO A 115 0.92 1.83 16.58
N VAL A 116 2.08 1.31 16.24
CA VAL A 116 2.27 -0.04 15.69
C VAL A 116 3.22 -0.76 16.62
N VAL A 117 2.85 -1.95 17.06
CA VAL A 117 3.72 -2.80 17.88
C VAL A 117 4.13 -4.02 17.06
N VAL A 118 5.44 -4.22 16.96
CA VAL A 118 6.07 -5.38 16.31
C VAL A 118 6.57 -6.33 17.38
N TYR A 119 6.17 -7.60 17.28
CA TYR A 119 6.48 -8.62 18.26
C TYR A 119 7.41 -9.70 17.70
N PHE A 120 8.23 -10.30 18.58
CA PHE A 120 9.21 -11.30 18.23
C PHE A 120 9.14 -12.49 19.19
N LYS A 121 9.34 -13.72 18.66
CA LYS A 121 9.47 -14.95 19.45
C LYS A 121 10.89 -15.14 20.00
N HIS A 122 11.82 -14.25 19.67
CA HIS A 122 13.21 -14.22 20.15
C HIS A 122 13.56 -12.78 20.57
N PRO A 123 14.57 -12.57 21.41
CA PRO A 123 15.12 -11.24 21.63
C PRO A 123 15.66 -10.66 20.31
N VAL A 124 15.31 -9.42 19.97
CA VAL A 124 15.75 -8.76 18.72
C VAL A 124 17.26 -8.73 18.58
N LYS A 125 17.99 -8.57 19.72
CA LYS A 125 19.46 -8.58 19.76
C LYS A 125 20.11 -9.90 19.32
N ASP A 126 19.37 -11.01 19.37
CA ASP A 126 19.88 -12.34 19.03
C ASP A 126 19.75 -12.64 17.52
N ASN A 127 19.03 -11.80 16.76
CA ASN A 127 18.90 -11.88 15.32
C ASN A 127 19.47 -10.60 14.65
N PRO A 128 20.64 -10.69 13.98
CA PRO A 128 21.27 -9.52 13.35
C PRO A 128 20.37 -8.77 12.36
N LYS A 129 19.59 -9.50 11.55
CA LYS A 129 18.69 -8.91 10.56
C LYS A 129 17.58 -8.05 11.21
N ASP A 130 16.99 -8.57 12.30
CA ASP A 130 15.94 -7.84 13.02
C ASP A 130 16.52 -6.64 13.79
N MET A 131 17.74 -6.82 14.33
CA MET A 131 18.47 -5.72 14.99
C MET A 131 18.82 -4.60 14.03
N ASP A 132 19.32 -4.92 12.84
CA ASP A 132 19.63 -3.94 11.80
C ASP A 132 18.36 -3.22 11.33
N ARG A 133 17.28 -3.95 11.07
CA ARG A 133 15.96 -3.41 10.70
C ARG A 133 15.42 -2.44 11.75
N MET A 134 15.49 -2.84 13.02
CA MET A 134 15.06 -2.01 14.15
C MET A 134 15.91 -0.73 14.26
N ASN A 135 17.24 -0.85 14.12
CA ASN A 135 18.15 0.30 14.19
C ASN A 135 17.95 1.26 13.01
N GLU A 136 17.75 0.75 11.78
CA GLU A 136 17.43 1.58 10.62
C GLU A 136 16.13 2.38 10.82
N LEU A 137 15.13 1.79 11.50
CA LEU A 137 13.81 2.39 11.71
C LEU A 137 13.82 3.45 12.80
N ARG A 138 14.55 3.21 13.89
CA ARG A 138 14.51 4.01 15.14
C ARG A 138 14.60 5.51 14.91
N ASP A 139 15.51 5.95 14.03
CA ASP A 139 15.79 7.36 13.80
C ASP A 139 14.92 7.98 12.69
N LYS A 140 14.04 7.17 12.08
CA LYS A 140 13.21 7.57 10.92
C LYS A 140 11.73 7.78 11.28
N VAL A 141 11.29 7.31 12.43
CA VAL A 141 9.89 7.32 12.85
C VAL A 141 9.72 8.01 14.19
N SER A 142 8.51 8.47 14.49
CA SER A 142 8.18 9.10 15.79
C SER A 142 7.78 8.04 16.84
N ASP A 143 7.95 8.40 18.11
CA ASP A 143 7.53 7.64 19.29
C ASP A 143 8.07 6.19 19.31
N PHE A 144 9.34 6.03 18.91
CA PHE A 144 9.98 4.72 18.94
C PHE A 144 10.28 4.30 20.39
N VAL A 145 9.78 3.11 20.77
CA VAL A 145 10.01 2.47 22.08
C VAL A 145 10.38 1.00 21.86
N HIS A 146 11.42 0.52 22.52
CA HIS A 146 11.81 -0.89 22.52
C HIS A 146 11.81 -1.41 23.95
N THR A 147 10.84 -2.25 24.29
CA THR A 147 10.71 -2.90 25.60
C THR A 147 9.82 -4.15 25.52
N HIS A 148 10.17 -5.16 26.30
CA HIS A 148 9.36 -6.37 26.48
C HIS A 148 7.98 -6.07 27.10
N ASP A 149 7.84 -4.99 27.88
CA ASP A 149 6.61 -4.64 28.61
C ASP A 149 5.43 -4.38 27.65
N LEU A 150 5.71 -3.98 26.40
CA LEU A 150 4.70 -3.81 25.35
C LEU A 150 3.81 -5.05 25.14
N ILE A 151 4.31 -6.25 25.46
CA ILE A 151 3.54 -7.49 25.36
C ILE A 151 2.38 -7.49 26.37
N ALA A 152 2.70 -7.19 27.64
CA ALA A 152 1.73 -7.14 28.70
C ALA A 152 0.80 -5.92 28.61
N GLU A 153 1.33 -4.75 28.27
CA GLU A 153 0.58 -3.49 28.10
C GLU A 153 -0.49 -3.60 27.02
N ASN A 154 -0.24 -4.40 25.97
CA ASN A 154 -1.19 -4.63 24.88
C ASN A 154 -2.05 -5.89 25.09
N HIS A 155 -2.03 -6.49 26.28
CA HIS A 155 -2.83 -7.66 26.64
C HIS A 155 -2.66 -8.85 25.66
N ILE A 156 -1.45 -9.03 25.13
CA ILE A 156 -1.13 -10.17 24.27
C ILE A 156 -0.98 -11.42 25.13
N ASN A 157 -1.43 -12.54 24.60
CA ASN A 157 -1.40 -13.82 25.30
C ASN A 157 0.05 -14.21 25.64
N PRO A 158 0.43 -14.34 26.94
CA PRO A 158 1.79 -14.70 27.34
C PRO A 158 2.20 -16.13 26.95
N GLU A 159 1.22 -17.02 26.74
CA GLU A 159 1.43 -18.44 26.39
C GLU A 159 2.02 -18.66 25.00
N ILE A 160 1.92 -17.67 24.09
CA ILE A 160 2.45 -17.79 22.73
C ILE A 160 3.97 -17.60 22.64
N GLY A 161 4.62 -17.32 23.76
CA GLY A 161 6.07 -17.35 23.90
C GLY A 161 6.83 -16.17 23.31
N LEU A 162 6.21 -14.99 23.20
CA LEU A 162 6.89 -13.76 22.77
C LEU A 162 8.01 -13.38 23.75
N LYS A 163 9.11 -12.86 23.21
CA LYS A 163 10.33 -12.53 23.94
C LYS A 163 10.71 -11.05 23.87
N ASP A 164 10.25 -10.33 22.82
CA ASP A 164 10.63 -8.96 22.60
C ASP A 164 9.57 -8.22 21.80
N ALA A 165 9.56 -6.89 21.90
CA ALA A 165 8.70 -6.03 21.10
C ALA A 165 9.25 -4.60 21.00
N TYR A 166 8.97 -3.93 19.86
CA TYR A 166 9.13 -2.49 19.77
C TYR A 166 7.87 -1.84 19.19
N SER A 167 7.68 -0.56 19.48
CA SER A 167 6.58 0.24 18.93
C SER A 167 7.08 1.53 18.29
N HIS A 168 6.28 2.06 17.38
CA HIS A 168 6.49 3.38 16.77
C HIS A 168 5.18 3.91 16.21
N LEU A 169 5.11 5.20 15.84
CA LEU A 169 3.99 5.72 15.05
C LEU A 169 4.15 5.36 13.57
N ALA A 170 3.07 4.92 12.96
CA ALA A 170 3.02 4.66 11.53
C ALA A 170 1.67 5.05 10.91
N PRO A 171 1.65 5.43 9.62
CA PRO A 171 0.42 5.63 8.88
C PRO A 171 -0.40 4.34 8.78
N THR A 172 -1.70 4.44 9.09
CA THR A 172 -2.74 3.47 8.74
C THR A 172 -3.77 4.18 7.89
N ILE A 173 -4.15 3.59 6.77
CA ILE A 173 -5.00 4.27 5.80
C ILE A 173 -6.32 3.53 5.61
N ASP A 174 -7.44 4.22 5.79
CA ASP A 174 -8.74 3.70 5.37
C ASP A 174 -8.89 3.83 3.86
N MET A 175 -8.59 2.73 3.16
CA MET A 175 -8.54 2.71 1.70
C MET A 175 -9.91 2.97 1.04
N ASP A 176 -11.01 2.73 1.71
CA ASP A 176 -12.34 3.05 1.17
C ASP A 176 -12.54 4.58 1.13
N VAL A 177 -12.06 5.29 2.14
CA VAL A 177 -12.07 6.76 2.21
C VAL A 177 -10.99 7.36 1.31
N TYR A 178 -9.75 6.88 1.45
CA TYR A 178 -8.59 7.45 0.77
C TYR A 178 -8.68 7.41 -0.76
N MET A 179 -9.17 6.29 -1.34
CA MET A 179 -9.34 6.19 -2.80
C MET A 179 -10.42 7.15 -3.31
N GLY A 180 -11.49 7.36 -2.53
CA GLY A 180 -12.51 8.37 -2.81
C GLY A 180 -11.95 9.80 -2.76
N TRP A 181 -11.13 10.09 -1.74
CA TRP A 181 -10.43 11.36 -1.60
C TRP A 181 -9.50 11.63 -2.77
N LEU A 182 -8.62 10.68 -3.15
CA LEU A 182 -7.74 10.82 -4.31
C LEU A 182 -8.52 11.15 -5.58
N LEU A 183 -9.61 10.41 -5.84
CA LEU A 183 -10.43 10.64 -7.03
C LEU A 183 -11.12 12.02 -7.01
N LYS A 184 -11.56 12.47 -5.83
CA LYS A 184 -12.10 13.84 -5.63
C LYS A 184 -11.05 14.89 -5.97
N GLN A 185 -9.82 14.73 -5.46
CA GLN A 185 -8.71 15.66 -5.74
C GLN A 185 -8.39 15.75 -7.24
N LEU A 186 -8.32 14.61 -7.91
CA LEU A 186 -8.05 14.56 -9.35
C LEU A 186 -9.12 15.30 -10.16
N LYS A 187 -10.41 15.06 -9.86
CA LYS A 187 -11.52 15.74 -10.53
C LYS A 187 -11.51 17.25 -10.30
N GLN A 188 -11.21 17.68 -9.08
CA GLN A 188 -11.09 19.11 -8.74
C GLN A 188 -9.92 19.77 -9.48
N ALA A 189 -8.84 19.03 -9.72
CA ALA A 189 -7.68 19.49 -10.50
C ALA A 189 -7.89 19.40 -12.04
N GLY A 190 -9.10 19.07 -12.50
CA GLY A 190 -9.43 19.04 -13.94
C GLY A 190 -9.00 17.76 -14.67
N CYS A 191 -8.66 16.68 -13.95
CA CYS A 191 -8.33 15.40 -14.55
C CYS A 191 -9.52 14.78 -15.29
N GLN A 192 -9.31 14.34 -16.52
CA GLN A 192 -10.26 13.48 -17.21
C GLN A 192 -10.18 12.06 -16.64
N VAL A 193 -11.33 11.47 -16.29
CA VAL A 193 -11.41 10.10 -15.75
C VAL A 193 -12.37 9.30 -16.62
N LEU A 194 -11.85 8.22 -17.24
CA LEU A 194 -12.58 7.45 -18.23
C LEU A 194 -12.64 5.97 -17.84
N THR A 195 -13.82 5.37 -17.91
CA THR A 195 -13.99 3.92 -17.81
C THR A 195 -13.82 3.28 -19.19
N ARG A 196 -12.64 2.69 -19.41
CA ARG A 196 -12.32 2.02 -20.69
C ARG A 196 -11.25 0.96 -20.43
N LYS A 197 -11.41 -0.21 -21.03
CA LYS A 197 -10.39 -1.25 -21.07
C LYS A 197 -9.39 -0.99 -22.19
N ILE A 198 -8.09 -1.03 -21.87
CA ILE A 198 -7.00 -0.99 -22.84
C ILE A 198 -6.62 -2.43 -23.19
N PHE A 199 -6.32 -2.68 -24.46
CA PHE A 199 -5.96 -3.98 -25.00
C PHE A 199 -4.62 -3.89 -25.74
N GLY A 200 -3.96 -5.04 -25.88
CA GLY A 200 -2.68 -5.18 -26.59
C GLY A 200 -1.49 -4.86 -25.68
N ASN A 201 -0.29 -5.07 -26.19
CA ASN A 201 0.93 -4.61 -25.55
C ASN A 201 1.08 -3.10 -25.77
N LEU A 202 1.39 -2.34 -24.70
CA LEU A 202 1.45 -0.88 -24.79
C LEU A 202 2.49 -0.38 -25.78
N LYS A 203 3.61 -1.08 -25.93
CA LYS A 203 4.65 -0.75 -26.90
C LYS A 203 4.13 -0.81 -28.33
N ASP A 204 3.35 -1.85 -28.63
CA ASP A 204 2.77 -2.05 -29.98
C ASP A 204 1.62 -1.07 -30.26
N GLU A 205 0.90 -0.65 -29.22
CA GLU A 205 -0.27 0.23 -29.31
C GLU A 205 0.07 1.71 -29.00
N GLU A 206 1.33 2.05 -28.74
CA GLU A 206 1.75 3.38 -28.26
C GLU A 206 1.24 4.52 -29.14
N GLU A 207 1.55 4.50 -30.44
CA GLU A 207 1.19 5.57 -31.38
C GLU A 207 -0.33 5.72 -31.52
N LYS A 208 -1.06 4.61 -31.48
CA LYS A 208 -2.52 4.62 -31.51
C LYS A 208 -3.10 5.21 -30.23
N LEU A 209 -2.57 4.85 -29.06
CA LEU A 209 -3.01 5.40 -27.77
C LEU A 209 -2.70 6.90 -27.68
N LYS A 210 -1.51 7.33 -28.11
CA LYS A 210 -1.15 8.76 -28.16
C LYS A 210 -2.13 9.54 -29.03
N LYS A 211 -2.50 9.00 -30.17
CA LYS A 211 -3.48 9.62 -31.07
C LYS A 211 -4.90 9.60 -30.50
N ASP A 212 -5.37 8.45 -29.99
CA ASP A 212 -6.74 8.26 -29.50
C ASP A 212 -7.04 9.18 -28.30
N PHE A 213 -6.07 9.38 -27.42
CA PHE A 213 -6.20 10.20 -26.21
C PHE A 213 -5.56 11.59 -26.36
N SER A 214 -4.94 11.88 -27.51
CA SER A 214 -4.20 13.13 -27.75
C SER A 214 -3.18 13.43 -26.65
N VAL A 215 -2.34 12.45 -26.30
CA VAL A 215 -1.33 12.53 -25.24
C VAL A 215 0.09 12.38 -25.76
N ASP A 216 1.04 12.88 -24.99
CA ASP A 216 2.45 12.88 -25.33
C ASP A 216 3.20 11.73 -24.61
N LEU A 217 2.66 11.31 -23.43
CA LEU A 217 3.27 10.33 -22.54
C LEU A 217 2.21 9.34 -22.04
N ILE A 218 2.61 8.10 -21.78
CA ILE A 218 1.78 7.03 -21.19
C ILE A 218 2.42 6.54 -19.91
N VAL A 219 1.65 6.43 -18.83
CA VAL A 219 2.10 5.83 -17.57
C VAL A 219 1.28 4.57 -17.29
N ASN A 220 1.95 3.44 -17.20
CA ASN A 220 1.35 2.14 -16.95
C ASN A 220 1.30 1.83 -15.44
N CYS A 221 0.14 2.05 -14.82
CA CYS A 221 -0.15 1.72 -13.42
C CYS A 221 -1.19 0.59 -13.31
N SER A 222 -1.20 -0.33 -14.26
CA SER A 222 -2.29 -1.30 -14.44
C SER A 222 -2.28 -2.50 -13.47
N GLY A 223 -1.31 -2.60 -12.56
CA GLY A 223 -1.19 -3.71 -11.62
C GLY A 223 -1.13 -5.07 -12.35
N LEU A 224 -2.05 -6.01 -12.05
CA LEU A 224 -2.13 -7.29 -12.77
C LEU A 224 -2.42 -7.14 -14.27
N GLY A 225 -2.94 -6.00 -14.71
CA GLY A 225 -3.13 -5.72 -16.13
C GLY A 225 -1.82 -5.70 -16.93
N ALA A 226 -0.69 -5.42 -16.26
CA ALA A 226 0.63 -5.42 -16.89
C ALA A 226 1.05 -6.79 -17.47
N ILE A 227 0.46 -7.89 -17.02
CA ILE A 227 0.63 -9.21 -17.63
C ILE A 227 0.37 -9.14 -19.16
N LYS A 228 -0.68 -8.42 -19.55
CA LYS A 228 -1.07 -8.27 -20.95
C LYS A 228 -0.54 -6.98 -21.59
N LEU A 229 -0.52 -5.90 -20.81
CA LEU A 229 -0.18 -4.58 -21.32
C LEU A 229 1.33 -4.33 -21.45
N ALA A 230 2.15 -5.09 -20.71
CA ALA A 230 3.62 -4.97 -20.75
C ALA A 230 4.32 -6.33 -20.84
N SER A 231 3.60 -7.41 -21.17
CA SER A 231 4.15 -8.79 -21.18
C SER A 231 4.92 -9.13 -19.89
N SER A 232 4.44 -8.60 -18.75
CA SER A 232 5.14 -8.73 -17.47
C SER A 232 4.95 -10.10 -16.83
N ASP A 233 5.96 -10.55 -16.10
CA ASP A 233 5.99 -11.78 -15.30
C ASP A 233 5.24 -11.65 -13.94
N ILE A 234 4.41 -10.64 -13.79
CA ILE A 234 3.57 -10.48 -12.59
C ILE A 234 2.62 -11.67 -12.44
N HIS A 235 2.46 -12.12 -11.21
CA HIS A 235 1.47 -13.12 -10.83
C HIS A 235 0.67 -12.69 -9.59
N PRO A 236 -0.54 -13.24 -9.38
CA PRO A 236 -1.35 -12.87 -8.24
C PRO A 236 -0.82 -13.52 -6.97
N LEU A 237 -0.73 -12.71 -5.92
CA LEU A 237 -0.55 -13.17 -4.56
C LEU A 237 -1.84 -12.88 -3.80
N ARG A 238 -2.71 -13.92 -3.65
CA ARG A 238 -4.00 -13.76 -3.00
C ARG A 238 -3.83 -13.47 -1.53
N GLY A 239 -4.58 -12.50 -1.02
CA GLY A 239 -4.69 -12.19 0.40
C GLY A 239 -6.11 -11.93 0.81
N ALA A 240 -6.37 -12.04 2.12
CA ALA A 240 -7.67 -11.74 2.69
C ALA A 240 -7.54 -11.18 4.11
N TRP A 241 -8.59 -10.45 4.52
CA TRP A 241 -8.77 -9.88 5.84
C TRP A 241 -10.14 -10.24 6.37
N ILE A 242 -10.21 -10.63 7.65
CA ILE A 242 -11.47 -10.71 8.40
C ILE A 242 -11.74 -9.31 8.94
N ARG A 243 -12.99 -8.87 8.87
CA ARG A 243 -13.44 -7.55 9.32
C ARG A 243 -14.25 -7.69 10.60
N LEU A 244 -13.82 -7.00 11.64
CA LEU A 244 -14.51 -6.91 12.92
C LEU A 244 -14.99 -5.48 13.15
N ARG A 245 -16.06 -5.34 13.92
CA ARG A 245 -16.50 -4.04 14.45
C ARG A 245 -15.60 -3.60 15.58
N ASN A 246 -15.12 -2.35 15.51
CA ASN A 246 -14.19 -1.76 16.46
C ASN A 246 -14.79 -0.54 17.16
N GLN A 247 -16.04 -0.64 17.59
CA GLN A 247 -16.82 0.48 18.12
C GLN A 247 -16.79 0.61 19.65
N GLY A 248 -16.10 -0.31 20.34
CA GLY A 248 -16.03 -0.31 21.82
C GLY A 248 -17.29 -0.86 22.50
N GLN A 249 -18.13 -1.62 21.78
CA GLN A 249 -19.39 -2.16 22.31
C GLN A 249 -19.21 -3.56 22.91
N THR A 250 -18.58 -4.47 22.19
CA THR A 250 -18.35 -5.87 22.61
C THR A 250 -16.94 -6.08 23.14
N ILE A 251 -15.98 -5.34 22.61
CA ILE A 251 -14.59 -5.30 23.07
C ILE A 251 -14.15 -3.84 23.19
N PRO A 252 -13.12 -3.53 24.00
CA PRO A 252 -12.50 -2.21 24.01
C PRO A 252 -12.06 -1.83 22.59
N ARG A 253 -12.20 -0.54 22.24
CA ARG A 253 -11.73 -0.05 20.93
C ARG A 253 -10.21 -0.22 20.83
N ILE A 254 -9.75 -0.96 19.82
CA ILE A 254 -8.33 -1.18 19.54
C ILE A 254 -7.88 -0.07 18.58
N THR A 255 -6.92 0.74 19.02
CA THR A 255 -6.36 1.87 18.25
C THR A 255 -4.91 1.63 17.83
N THR A 256 -4.27 0.63 18.39
CA THR A 256 -2.90 0.20 18.07
C THR A 256 -2.94 -0.90 17.03
N ALA A 257 -2.05 -0.85 16.05
CA ALA A 257 -1.84 -1.95 15.13
C ALA A 257 -0.83 -2.95 15.72
N HIS A 258 -1.03 -4.23 15.47
CA HIS A 258 -0.18 -5.29 15.98
C HIS A 258 0.31 -6.17 14.84
N TRP A 259 1.59 -6.44 14.83
CA TRP A 259 2.24 -7.28 13.85
C TRP A 259 3.19 -8.27 14.54
N LEU A 260 2.96 -9.57 14.35
CA LEU A 260 3.92 -10.60 14.70
C LEU A 260 4.84 -10.84 13.50
N SER A 261 6.14 -10.65 13.70
CA SER A 261 7.16 -10.95 12.69
C SER A 261 7.17 -12.46 12.40
N HIS A 262 7.17 -12.80 11.11
CA HIS A 262 7.25 -14.19 10.66
C HIS A 262 8.64 -14.76 10.97
N ASP A 263 8.66 -15.96 11.54
CA ASP A 263 9.88 -16.74 11.70
C ASP A 263 10.01 -17.70 10.51
N GLU A 264 10.81 -17.31 9.52
CA GLU A 264 11.06 -18.12 8.32
C GLU A 264 11.59 -19.53 8.65
N SER A 265 12.19 -19.73 9.84
CA SER A 265 12.73 -21.01 10.28
C SER A 265 11.67 -21.99 10.78
N SER A 266 10.48 -21.50 11.16
CA SER A 266 9.43 -22.32 11.76
C SER A 266 8.67 -23.17 10.74
N GLY A 267 8.67 -22.78 9.46
CA GLY A 267 7.88 -23.43 8.41
C GLY A 267 6.36 -23.33 8.60
N GLU A 268 5.91 -22.62 9.62
CA GLU A 268 4.50 -22.41 9.94
C GLU A 268 4.04 -21.02 9.47
N GLU A 269 2.80 -20.92 8.99
CA GLU A 269 2.14 -19.61 8.76
C GLU A 269 1.75 -18.98 10.11
N ASP A 270 2.72 -18.43 10.84
CA ASP A 270 2.49 -17.77 12.15
C ASP A 270 2.28 -16.24 12.05
N PHE A 271 2.13 -15.78 10.85
CA PHE A 271 1.93 -14.40 10.48
C PHE A 271 0.61 -13.83 11.03
N ILE A 272 0.68 -12.77 11.82
CA ILE A 272 -0.47 -12.11 12.44
C ILE A 272 -0.40 -10.61 12.17
N TYR A 273 -1.52 -10.08 11.67
CA TYR A 273 -1.79 -8.65 11.62
C TYR A 273 -3.15 -8.35 12.24
N ILE A 274 -3.18 -7.35 13.11
CA ILE A 274 -4.39 -6.77 13.67
C ILE A 274 -4.30 -5.28 13.41
N VAL A 275 -5.10 -4.75 12.49
CA VAL A 275 -4.96 -3.37 11.99
C VAL A 275 -6.27 -2.61 12.15
N PRO A 276 -6.31 -1.56 12.98
CA PRO A 276 -7.46 -0.66 13.03
C PRO A 276 -7.55 0.13 11.72
N LYS A 277 -8.72 0.01 11.06
CA LYS A 277 -9.04 0.71 9.81
C LYS A 277 -10.11 1.76 10.06
N GLY A 278 -9.81 3.02 9.73
CA GLY A 278 -10.70 4.13 10.03
C GLY A 278 -11.04 4.20 11.52
N HIS A 279 -12.30 4.49 11.85
CA HIS A 279 -12.74 4.62 13.24
C HIS A 279 -13.35 3.34 13.81
N ASP A 280 -14.04 2.53 13.00
CA ASP A 280 -14.99 1.53 13.48
C ASP A 280 -14.71 0.10 12.98
N THR A 281 -13.63 -0.11 12.25
CA THR A 281 -13.26 -1.42 11.70
C THR A 281 -11.91 -1.87 12.26
N LEU A 282 -11.81 -3.17 12.55
CA LEU A 282 -10.55 -3.85 12.83
C LEU A 282 -10.35 -4.95 11.79
N LEU A 283 -9.19 -4.97 11.16
CA LEU A 283 -8.81 -6.01 10.22
C LEU A 283 -7.96 -7.07 10.91
N LEU A 284 -8.31 -8.33 10.74
CA LEU A 284 -7.48 -9.46 11.16
C LEU A 284 -6.91 -10.14 9.91
N GLY A 285 -5.61 -10.40 9.92
CA GLY A 285 -4.89 -11.00 8.81
C GLY A 285 -3.62 -11.72 9.30
N GLY A 286 -2.92 -12.39 8.46
CA GLY A 286 -2.75 -12.40 7.05
C GLY A 286 -2.90 -13.78 6.41
N LEU A 287 -3.36 -13.68 5.20
CA LEU A 287 -3.38 -14.78 4.25
C LEU A 287 -2.48 -14.40 3.06
N VAL A 288 -1.60 -15.32 2.66
CA VAL A 288 -0.69 -15.13 1.52
C VAL A 288 -0.65 -16.42 0.71
N GLU A 289 -1.21 -16.39 -0.49
CA GLU A 289 -1.32 -17.57 -1.34
C GLU A 289 -0.91 -17.25 -2.78
N PRO A 290 0.26 -17.75 -3.21
CA PRO A 290 0.73 -17.58 -4.59
C PRO A 290 -0.21 -18.23 -5.60
N ASP A 291 -0.34 -17.60 -6.77
CA ASP A 291 -1.02 -18.11 -7.97
C ASP A 291 -2.49 -18.52 -7.78
N LYS A 292 -3.14 -18.04 -6.71
CA LYS A 292 -4.56 -18.26 -6.46
C LYS A 292 -5.39 -17.06 -6.96
N TRP A 293 -6.25 -17.30 -7.95
CA TRP A 293 -7.09 -16.26 -8.58
C TRP A 293 -8.49 -16.15 -7.95
N GLY A 294 -9.01 -17.22 -7.37
CA GLY A 294 -10.37 -17.26 -6.82
C GLY A 294 -10.52 -16.36 -5.59
N LEU A 295 -11.50 -15.47 -5.58
CA LEU A 295 -11.77 -14.54 -4.48
C LEU A 295 -13.00 -14.94 -3.65
N ASN A 296 -13.72 -15.99 -4.03
CA ASN A 296 -14.88 -16.49 -3.27
C ASN A 296 -14.41 -17.35 -2.09
N ILE A 297 -13.79 -16.69 -1.10
CA ILE A 297 -13.30 -17.29 0.14
C ILE A 297 -13.87 -16.54 1.36
N GLY A 298 -14.23 -17.27 2.38
CA GLY A 298 -14.84 -16.70 3.59
C GLY A 298 -14.82 -17.65 4.78
N LEU A 299 -15.40 -17.21 5.88
CA LEU A 299 -15.46 -17.97 7.14
C LEU A 299 -16.20 -19.30 7.00
N GLU A 300 -17.17 -19.42 6.09
CA GLU A 300 -17.98 -20.61 5.97
C GLU A 300 -17.37 -21.66 5.04
N ASN A 301 -16.65 -21.21 4.00
CA ASN A 301 -16.26 -22.06 2.88
C ASN A 301 -14.73 -22.24 2.71
N TYR A 302 -13.89 -21.60 3.57
CA TYR A 302 -12.44 -21.66 3.40
C TYR A 302 -11.69 -21.82 4.71
N GLN A 303 -11.09 -22.99 4.92
CA GLN A 303 -10.42 -23.35 6.19
C GLN A 303 -9.28 -22.39 6.58
N PRO A 304 -8.41 -21.90 5.67
CA PRO A 304 -7.35 -20.98 6.04
C PRO A 304 -7.85 -19.65 6.66
N ILE A 305 -9.06 -19.19 6.30
CA ILE A 305 -9.67 -18.02 6.94
C ILE A 305 -10.06 -18.33 8.39
N LYS A 306 -10.60 -19.54 8.67
CA LYS A 306 -10.93 -19.96 10.04
C LYS A 306 -9.66 -20.07 10.89
N ASP A 307 -8.61 -20.64 10.33
CA ASP A 307 -7.32 -20.81 11.00
C ASP A 307 -6.69 -19.44 11.30
N MET A 308 -6.77 -18.50 10.37
CA MET A 308 -6.35 -17.11 10.56
C MET A 308 -7.10 -16.44 11.72
N LEU A 309 -8.42 -16.59 11.80
CA LEU A 309 -9.21 -16.08 12.93
C LEU A 309 -8.75 -16.69 14.25
N LYS A 310 -8.57 -18.00 14.28
CA LYS A 310 -8.10 -18.72 15.48
C LYS A 310 -6.75 -18.18 15.93
N ARG A 311 -5.76 -18.04 15.05
CA ARG A 311 -4.43 -17.49 15.38
C ARG A 311 -4.52 -16.06 15.96
N CYS A 312 -5.34 -15.20 15.36
CA CYS A 312 -5.53 -13.84 15.88
C CYS A 312 -6.17 -13.82 17.27
N VAL A 313 -7.16 -14.69 17.54
CA VAL A 313 -7.79 -14.83 18.86
C VAL A 313 -6.83 -15.43 19.89
N GLU A 314 -6.01 -16.40 19.50
CA GLU A 314 -4.96 -16.95 20.38
C GLU A 314 -3.91 -15.90 20.73
N PHE A 315 -3.54 -15.05 19.77
CA PHE A 315 -2.60 -13.95 19.97
C PHE A 315 -3.18 -12.87 20.90
N MET A 316 -4.41 -12.42 20.64
CA MET A 316 -5.09 -11.38 21.41
C MET A 316 -6.45 -11.88 21.89
N PRO A 317 -6.53 -12.48 23.11
CA PRO A 317 -7.73 -13.19 23.57
C PRO A 317 -9.01 -12.36 23.65
N VAL A 318 -8.92 -11.04 23.81
CA VAL A 318 -10.09 -10.15 23.82
C VAL A 318 -10.89 -10.22 22.51
N LEU A 319 -10.27 -10.60 21.41
CA LEU A 319 -10.92 -10.75 20.10
C LEU A 319 -11.95 -11.87 20.05
N LYS A 320 -11.97 -12.78 21.03
CA LYS A 320 -13.00 -13.83 21.15
C LYS A 320 -14.41 -13.25 21.24
N ASP A 321 -14.54 -12.09 21.87
CA ASP A 321 -15.82 -11.42 22.10
C ASP A 321 -16.12 -10.34 21.04
N ALA A 322 -15.24 -10.21 20.04
CA ALA A 322 -15.39 -9.22 18.98
C ALA A 322 -16.50 -9.62 17.98
N GLN A 323 -17.25 -8.64 17.54
CA GLN A 323 -18.30 -8.84 16.55
C GLN A 323 -17.74 -8.77 15.12
N ILE A 324 -17.96 -9.83 14.34
CA ILE A 324 -17.66 -9.84 12.89
C ILE A 324 -18.57 -8.84 12.17
N ASP A 325 -18.05 -8.15 11.16
CA ASP A 325 -18.85 -7.28 10.30
C ASP A 325 -19.78 -8.14 9.42
N ASN A 326 -21.07 -8.11 9.72
CA ASN A 326 -22.07 -8.91 9.02
C ASN A 326 -22.26 -8.49 7.54
N ASN A 327 -21.92 -7.26 7.18
CA ASN A 327 -22.09 -6.76 5.82
C ASN A 327 -20.96 -7.26 4.90
N GLU A 328 -19.75 -7.36 5.44
CA GLU A 328 -18.57 -7.80 4.70
C GLU A 328 -17.59 -8.52 5.66
N PRO A 329 -17.89 -9.79 6.02
CA PRO A 329 -17.09 -10.53 7.00
C PRO A 329 -15.65 -10.74 6.59
N VAL A 330 -15.42 -10.94 5.29
CA VAL A 330 -14.11 -11.19 4.69
C VAL A 330 -13.98 -10.40 3.40
N ARG A 331 -12.85 -9.73 3.24
CA ARG A 331 -12.47 -9.06 1.98
C ARG A 331 -11.20 -9.69 1.45
N ALA A 332 -11.24 -10.21 0.22
CA ALA A 332 -10.11 -10.83 -0.46
C ALA A 332 -9.67 -10.05 -1.69
N GLY A 333 -8.39 -10.12 -2.04
CA GLY A 333 -7.84 -9.46 -3.22
C GLY A 333 -6.54 -10.08 -3.71
N LEU A 334 -6.11 -9.63 -4.88
CA LEU A 334 -4.93 -10.14 -5.58
C LEU A 334 -3.84 -9.08 -5.59
N ARG A 335 -2.77 -9.29 -4.83
CA ARG A 335 -1.59 -8.43 -4.88
C ARG A 335 -0.84 -8.69 -6.19
N PRO A 336 -0.47 -7.63 -6.94
CA PRO A 336 0.32 -7.79 -8.17
C PRO A 336 1.79 -8.01 -7.82
N PHE A 337 2.18 -9.26 -7.57
CA PHE A 337 3.53 -9.60 -7.15
C PHE A 337 4.45 -9.81 -8.35
N ARG A 338 5.66 -9.27 -8.28
CA ARG A 338 6.74 -9.45 -9.25
C ARG A 338 7.99 -9.92 -8.53
N LYS A 339 8.68 -10.94 -9.08
CA LYS A 339 9.87 -11.52 -8.46
C LYS A 339 11.06 -10.56 -8.40
N GLN A 340 11.18 -9.68 -9.40
CA GLN A 340 12.31 -8.74 -9.55
C GLN A 340 12.05 -7.37 -8.94
N ASN A 341 11.23 -7.19 -7.94
CA ASN A 341 10.85 -5.88 -7.44
C ASN A 341 9.83 -5.08 -8.28
N VAL A 342 9.54 -3.86 -7.83
CA VAL A 342 8.70 -2.89 -8.52
C VAL A 342 9.28 -2.57 -9.89
N CYS A 343 8.46 -2.61 -10.93
CA CYS A 343 8.81 -2.09 -12.24
C CYS A 343 8.50 -0.60 -12.26
N LEU A 344 9.53 0.24 -12.11
CA LEU A 344 9.44 1.69 -12.17
C LEU A 344 10.56 2.21 -13.06
N GLU A 345 10.26 2.32 -14.36
CA GLU A 345 11.24 2.67 -15.38
C GLU A 345 10.56 3.16 -16.65
N ARG A 346 11.28 3.91 -17.49
CA ARG A 346 10.88 4.20 -18.85
C ARG A 346 11.17 2.98 -19.74
N GLU A 347 10.20 2.55 -20.53
CA GLU A 347 10.42 1.52 -21.53
C GLU A 347 11.31 2.07 -22.67
N GLN A 348 12.33 1.30 -23.03
CA GLN A 348 13.34 1.75 -24.00
C GLN A 348 12.71 2.11 -25.35
N ASP A 349 13.13 3.26 -25.90
CA ASP A 349 12.72 3.79 -27.21
C ASP A 349 11.21 4.09 -27.30
N THR A 350 10.56 4.40 -26.18
CA THR A 350 9.14 4.74 -26.10
C THR A 350 8.87 5.97 -25.24
N CYS A 351 7.63 6.48 -25.26
CA CYS A 351 7.10 7.43 -24.28
C CYS A 351 6.24 6.73 -23.21
N ILE A 352 6.62 5.51 -22.80
CA ILE A 352 5.91 4.74 -21.78
C ILE A 352 6.75 4.67 -20.52
N ILE A 353 6.15 5.02 -19.39
CA ILE A 353 6.72 4.83 -18.04
C ILE A 353 5.92 3.73 -17.36
N HIS A 354 6.59 2.73 -16.83
CA HIS A 354 5.99 1.70 -16.00
C HIS A 354 6.02 2.08 -14.53
N ASN A 355 4.95 1.77 -13.80
CA ASN A 355 4.84 1.92 -12.35
C ASN A 355 3.87 0.84 -11.81
N TYR A 356 4.33 -0.41 -11.76
CA TYR A 356 3.53 -1.57 -11.37
C TYR A 356 4.37 -2.64 -10.65
N GLY A 357 3.71 -3.72 -10.19
CA GLY A 357 4.41 -4.86 -9.57
C GLY A 357 4.73 -4.67 -8.08
N HIS A 358 3.98 -3.83 -7.37
CA HIS A 358 4.24 -3.46 -5.98
C HIS A 358 3.91 -4.55 -4.95
N GLY A 359 3.38 -5.72 -5.35
CA GLY A 359 3.02 -6.79 -4.42
C GLY A 359 2.11 -6.33 -3.28
N GLY A 360 2.53 -6.54 -2.05
CA GLY A 360 1.83 -6.09 -0.84
C GLY A 360 2.08 -4.63 -0.45
N ALA A 361 3.02 -3.94 -1.09
CA ALA A 361 3.51 -2.62 -0.67
C ALA A 361 2.94 -1.43 -1.47
N GLY A 362 2.01 -1.66 -2.39
CA GLY A 362 1.55 -0.62 -3.32
C GLY A 362 1.06 0.68 -2.67
N VAL A 363 0.46 0.61 -1.48
CA VAL A 363 0.03 1.81 -0.73
C VAL A 363 1.24 2.53 -0.14
N ILE A 364 2.08 1.79 0.58
CA ILE A 364 3.21 2.37 1.34
C ILE A 364 4.35 2.86 0.45
N LEU A 365 4.35 2.53 -0.83
CA LEU A 365 5.29 3.04 -1.84
C LEU A 365 4.69 4.12 -2.74
N SER A 366 3.38 4.35 -2.67
CA SER A 366 2.62 5.06 -3.71
C SER A 366 3.13 6.49 -3.99
N TRP A 367 3.44 7.28 -2.97
CA TRP A 367 3.93 8.65 -3.14
C TRP A 367 5.37 8.69 -3.63
N GLY A 368 6.26 7.86 -3.07
CA GLY A 368 7.64 7.79 -3.53
C GLY A 368 7.74 7.36 -4.99
N CYS A 369 7.00 6.29 -5.37
CA CYS A 369 6.94 5.86 -6.77
C CYS A 369 6.33 6.91 -7.69
N ALA A 370 5.30 7.64 -7.23
CA ALA A 370 4.68 8.70 -8.03
C ALA A 370 5.63 9.87 -8.31
N LEU A 371 6.46 10.25 -7.33
CA LEU A 371 7.49 11.28 -7.52
C LEU A 371 8.62 10.82 -8.45
N GLU A 372 8.99 9.55 -8.41
CA GLU A 372 9.98 9.01 -9.35
C GLU A 372 9.42 8.97 -10.78
N VAL A 373 8.13 8.61 -10.97
CA VAL A 373 7.46 8.75 -12.27
C VAL A 373 7.50 10.21 -12.75
N LEU A 374 7.20 11.17 -11.88
CA LEU A 374 7.27 12.59 -12.21
C LEU A 374 8.67 13.02 -12.63
N LYS A 375 9.70 12.53 -11.96
CA LYS A 375 11.09 12.80 -12.33
C LYS A 375 11.41 12.27 -13.72
N ILE A 376 11.08 11.01 -14.01
CA ILE A 376 11.27 10.40 -15.34
C ILE A 376 10.46 11.16 -16.41
N ALA A 377 9.22 11.56 -16.10
CA ALA A 377 8.38 12.31 -17.03
C ALA A 377 8.94 13.69 -17.39
N ASN A 378 9.64 14.36 -16.47
CA ASN A 378 10.32 15.64 -16.73
C ASN A 378 11.61 15.47 -17.57
N GLU A 379 12.15 14.26 -17.71
CA GLU A 379 13.35 13.96 -18.52
C GLU A 379 12.97 13.54 -19.97
N ILE A 380 11.68 13.34 -20.24
CA ILE A 380 11.17 12.99 -21.59
C ILE A 380 10.80 14.32 -22.28
N GLU A 381 11.61 14.73 -23.22
CA GLU A 381 11.38 15.90 -24.08
C GLU A 381 10.44 15.56 -25.25
#